data_345f9db1cf72a1b4eb3e72cd501f069c
#
_entry.id   345f9db1cf72a1b4eb3e72cd501f069c
#
_cell.length_a   1.000
_cell.length_b   1.000
_cell.length_c   1.000
_cell.angle_alpha   90.00
_cell.angle_beta   90.00
_cell.angle_gamma   90.00
#
_symmetry.space_group_name_H-M   'P 1'
#
loop_
_entity.id
_entity.type
_entity.pdbx_description
1 polymer ?
#
loop_
_entity_poly.entity_id
_entity_poly.type
_entity_poly.pdbx_seq_one_letter_code
_entity_poly.pdbx_strand_id
1 'polypeptide(L)'
;MTDYSVLLPCVPRRLEQALPFAGLVRWTEAVRLWQGQAMVMEPHQTFTGLAGAGFRVPTGFGVTLMPLRHPYEAALQARSVALATGEPVIAGFGPGAKAFQENILGAPYEKPLQVARQYVTAVRRLLDGETVVMDGPHLRFRGQLAPVAAPRVDVGLGVLRPAMARLAGEVADVVITWLTPPGYLRDVILPAVAEGAERAGRTSLPRIVAMVPTGLEKAEREGDEPERLAVAGNAAHMGAPHYLDMLGRAGVDVGSGRIEDVARGVVETGAFAGGDLPQVVKALRAYEEVGVDEIVLNTTAVHKLFGARESLADLSEILRSVTAPR
;
A
#
# COMPACT_ATOMS: atom_id res chain seq x y z
N MET A 1 -9.70 11.79 -12.50
CA MET A 1 -10.32 10.43 -12.50
C MET A 1 -9.42 9.58 -11.62
N THR A 2 -9.99 8.84 -10.68
CA THR A 2 -9.23 7.95 -9.78
C THR A 2 -8.82 6.69 -10.51
N ASP A 3 -7.56 6.30 -10.36
CA ASP A 3 -7.01 5.05 -10.92
C ASP A 3 -7.40 3.85 -10.05
N TYR A 4 -7.57 2.68 -10.66
CA TYR A 4 -7.77 1.42 -9.96
C TYR A 4 -6.61 0.46 -10.19
N SER A 5 -6.15 -0.16 -9.13
CA SER A 5 -5.02 -1.09 -9.12
C SER A 5 -5.37 -2.37 -8.37
N VAL A 6 -4.52 -3.36 -8.46
CA VAL A 6 -4.70 -4.67 -7.81
C VAL A 6 -3.56 -4.93 -6.83
N LEU A 7 -3.88 -5.30 -5.60
CA LEU A 7 -2.93 -5.92 -4.68
C LEU A 7 -2.84 -7.42 -4.99
N LEU A 8 -1.64 -7.95 -5.10
CA LEU A 8 -1.44 -9.40 -5.13
C LEU A 8 -2.00 -10.00 -3.83
N PRO A 9 -3.09 -10.79 -3.90
CA PRO A 9 -3.86 -11.17 -2.70
C PRO A 9 -3.25 -12.33 -1.94
N CYS A 10 -2.07 -12.78 -2.35
CA CYS A 10 -1.33 -13.85 -1.69
C CYS A 10 0.15 -13.49 -1.53
N VAL A 11 0.80 -14.15 -0.59
CA VAL A 11 2.25 -14.19 -0.52
C VAL A 11 2.71 -15.36 -1.39
N PRO A 12 3.27 -15.12 -2.59
CA PRO A 12 3.61 -16.20 -3.49
C PRO A 12 4.76 -17.04 -2.90
N ARG A 13 4.62 -18.36 -2.97
CA ARG A 13 5.71 -19.32 -2.69
C ARG A 13 6.42 -19.74 -3.98
N ARG A 14 5.78 -19.52 -5.11
CA ARG A 14 6.27 -19.73 -6.47
C ARG A 14 5.72 -18.63 -7.35
N LEU A 15 6.51 -18.23 -8.35
CA LEU A 15 6.16 -17.11 -9.23
C LEU A 15 4.84 -17.32 -9.96
N GLU A 16 4.53 -18.56 -10.32
CA GLU A 16 3.31 -18.92 -11.07
C GLU A 16 2.02 -18.50 -10.36
N GLN A 17 2.06 -18.36 -9.03
CA GLN A 17 0.91 -17.90 -8.25
C GLN A 17 0.58 -16.41 -8.49
N ALA A 18 1.56 -15.62 -8.91
CA ALA A 18 1.39 -14.19 -9.21
C ALA A 18 1.03 -13.92 -10.68
N LEU A 19 1.33 -14.84 -11.61
CA LEU A 19 1.10 -14.66 -13.05
C LEU A 19 -0.35 -14.28 -13.40
N PRO A 20 -1.40 -14.94 -12.86
CA PRO A 20 -2.79 -14.61 -13.21
C PRO A 20 -3.17 -13.16 -12.84
N PHE A 21 -2.62 -12.65 -11.74
CA PHE A 21 -2.87 -11.26 -11.28
C PHE A 21 -2.11 -10.25 -12.12
N ALA A 22 -0.88 -10.56 -12.55
CA ALA A 22 -0.16 -9.76 -13.52
C ALA A 22 -0.88 -9.73 -14.88
N GLY A 23 -1.44 -10.88 -15.31
CA GLY A 23 -2.30 -10.97 -16.48
C GLY A 23 -3.56 -10.12 -16.37
N LEU A 24 -4.21 -10.13 -15.19
CA LEU A 24 -5.38 -9.29 -14.95
C LEU A 24 -5.03 -7.79 -15.16
N VAL A 25 -3.94 -7.30 -14.56
CA VAL A 25 -3.49 -5.91 -14.76
C VAL A 25 -3.14 -5.64 -16.22
N ARG A 26 -2.50 -6.58 -16.92
CA ARG A 26 -2.10 -6.42 -18.32
C ARG A 26 -3.28 -6.29 -19.29
N TRP A 27 -4.41 -6.94 -18.99
CA TRP A 27 -5.53 -7.08 -19.92
C TRP A 27 -6.83 -6.42 -19.45
N THR A 28 -6.76 -5.61 -18.38
CA THR A 28 -7.88 -4.77 -17.91
C THR A 28 -7.46 -3.32 -17.79
N GLU A 29 -8.36 -2.47 -17.28
CA GLU A 29 -8.10 -1.06 -16.99
C GLU A 29 -7.36 -0.85 -15.64
N ALA A 30 -6.94 -1.93 -14.98
CA ALA A 30 -6.12 -1.80 -13.77
C ALA A 30 -4.74 -1.24 -14.13
N VAL A 31 -4.32 -0.17 -13.42
CA VAL A 31 -3.12 0.58 -13.80
C VAL A 31 -1.83 0.00 -13.22
N ARG A 32 -1.89 -0.85 -12.16
CA ARG A 32 -0.69 -1.30 -11.44
C ARG A 32 -0.94 -2.60 -10.66
N LEU A 33 0.12 -3.41 -10.52
CA LEU A 33 0.15 -4.53 -9.57
C LEU A 33 0.94 -4.13 -8.33
N TRP A 34 0.33 -4.29 -7.16
CA TRP A 34 0.94 -4.00 -5.87
C TRP A 34 1.29 -5.25 -5.08
N GLN A 35 2.37 -5.19 -4.30
CA GLN A 35 2.70 -6.20 -3.30
C GLN A 35 3.30 -5.52 -2.06
N GLY A 36 2.86 -5.93 -0.86
CA GLY A 36 3.49 -5.53 0.39
C GLY A 36 4.72 -6.36 0.73
N GLN A 37 5.46 -5.95 1.78
CA GLN A 37 6.54 -6.77 2.33
C GLN A 37 6.00 -8.14 2.76
N ALA A 38 6.65 -9.18 2.29
CA ALA A 38 6.36 -10.55 2.67
C ALA A 38 7.63 -11.21 3.22
N MET A 39 7.44 -12.17 4.15
CA MET A 39 8.56 -12.91 4.76
C MET A 39 8.79 -14.27 4.08
N VAL A 40 8.29 -14.44 2.85
CA VAL A 40 8.44 -15.66 2.04
C VAL A 40 9.17 -15.35 0.73
N MET A 41 8.61 -14.42 -0.05
CA MET A 41 9.21 -13.96 -1.30
C MET A 41 9.22 -12.44 -1.33
N GLU A 42 10.38 -11.87 -1.58
CA GLU A 42 10.55 -10.42 -1.70
C GLU A 42 9.78 -9.86 -2.90
N PRO A 43 9.07 -8.73 -2.74
CA PRO A 43 8.30 -8.14 -3.84
C PRO A 43 9.16 -7.76 -5.05
N HIS A 44 10.42 -7.38 -4.84
CA HIS A 44 11.36 -7.08 -5.93
C HIS A 44 11.62 -8.30 -6.81
N GLN A 45 11.82 -9.50 -6.21
CA GLN A 45 11.99 -10.75 -6.95
C GLN A 45 10.70 -11.16 -7.65
N THR A 46 9.54 -10.97 -7.00
CA THR A 46 8.24 -11.26 -7.64
C THR A 46 8.10 -10.46 -8.94
N PHE A 47 8.26 -9.14 -8.88
CA PHE A 47 8.06 -8.28 -10.05
C PHE A 47 9.11 -8.48 -11.14
N THR A 48 10.37 -8.66 -10.76
CA THR A 48 11.43 -8.98 -11.73
C THR A 48 11.18 -10.33 -12.40
N GLY A 49 10.73 -11.33 -11.64
CA GLY A 49 10.38 -12.64 -12.17
C GLY A 49 9.17 -12.59 -13.12
N LEU A 50 8.13 -11.81 -12.77
CA LEU A 50 6.98 -11.58 -13.66
C LEU A 50 7.42 -10.94 -14.98
N ALA A 51 8.31 -9.94 -14.94
CA ALA A 51 8.87 -9.33 -16.15
C ALA A 51 9.65 -10.33 -17.00
N GLY A 52 10.44 -11.22 -16.37
CA GLY A 52 11.14 -12.31 -17.02
C GLY A 52 10.21 -13.35 -17.65
N ALA A 53 9.03 -13.56 -17.07
CA ALA A 53 7.96 -14.40 -17.62
C ALA A 53 7.10 -13.69 -18.71
N GLY A 54 7.43 -12.44 -19.09
CA GLY A 54 6.74 -11.69 -20.14
C GLY A 54 5.64 -10.73 -19.63
N PHE A 55 5.36 -10.70 -18.33
CA PHE A 55 4.36 -9.81 -17.74
C PHE A 55 5.03 -8.52 -17.25
N ARG A 56 5.19 -7.57 -18.15
CA ARG A 56 5.70 -6.22 -17.86
C ARG A 56 4.52 -5.31 -17.58
N VAL A 57 4.34 -4.95 -16.31
CA VAL A 57 3.26 -4.10 -15.81
C VAL A 57 3.82 -3.08 -14.83
N PRO A 58 3.23 -1.89 -14.70
CA PRO A 58 3.58 -0.97 -13.64
C PRO A 58 3.43 -1.65 -12.27
N THR A 59 4.34 -1.36 -11.34
CA THR A 59 4.38 -2.05 -10.04
C THR A 59 4.42 -1.09 -8.87
N GLY A 60 3.92 -1.54 -7.71
CA GLY A 60 3.94 -0.78 -6.48
C GLY A 60 4.30 -1.62 -5.25
N PHE A 61 5.12 -1.07 -4.37
CA PHE A 61 5.41 -1.64 -3.07
C PHE A 61 4.56 -0.97 -1.99
N GLY A 62 3.62 -1.69 -1.42
CA GLY A 62 2.69 -1.12 -0.46
C GLY A 62 2.65 -1.82 0.89
N VAL A 63 3.68 -1.70 1.74
CA VAL A 63 4.99 -1.06 1.65
C VAL A 63 6.10 -2.06 1.92
N THR A 64 7.35 -1.72 1.57
CA THR A 64 8.51 -2.44 2.06
C THR A 64 9.01 -1.84 3.38
N LEU A 65 9.68 -2.64 4.21
CA LEU A 65 10.03 -2.24 5.57
C LEU A 65 11.46 -1.69 5.66
N MET A 66 11.60 -0.47 6.19
CA MET A 66 12.88 0.23 6.36
C MET A 66 13.92 -0.57 7.16
N PRO A 67 13.56 -1.32 8.24
CA PRO A 67 14.53 -2.10 9.01
C PRO A 67 15.25 -3.20 8.21
N LEU A 68 14.69 -3.64 7.10
CA LEU A 68 15.23 -4.78 6.33
C LEU A 68 16.35 -4.38 5.38
N ARG A 69 16.51 -3.09 5.04
CA ARG A 69 17.51 -2.69 4.05
C ARG A 69 17.99 -1.26 4.18
N HIS A 70 19.23 -1.06 3.81
CA HIS A 70 19.81 0.27 3.72
C HIS A 70 19.14 1.08 2.59
N PRO A 71 18.91 2.41 2.72
CA PRO A 71 18.24 3.23 1.69
C PRO A 71 18.96 3.22 0.34
N TYR A 72 20.29 3.03 0.31
CA TYR A 72 21.04 2.85 -0.93
C TYR A 72 20.59 1.60 -1.69
N GLU A 73 20.46 0.47 -0.98
CA GLU A 73 19.98 -0.79 -1.55
C GLU A 73 18.50 -0.66 -1.97
N ALA A 74 17.68 -0.02 -1.14
CA ALA A 74 16.27 0.20 -1.46
C ALA A 74 16.07 1.00 -2.76
N ALA A 75 16.85 2.07 -2.96
CA ALA A 75 16.84 2.85 -4.19
C ALA A 75 17.31 2.02 -5.41
N LEU A 76 18.40 1.25 -5.22
CA LEU A 76 18.94 0.37 -6.26
C LEU A 76 17.94 -0.72 -6.67
N GLN A 77 17.32 -1.39 -5.69
CA GLN A 77 16.33 -2.44 -5.94
C GLN A 77 15.08 -1.89 -6.65
N ALA A 78 14.53 -0.75 -6.20
CA ALA A 78 13.38 -0.14 -6.84
C ALA A 78 13.66 0.24 -8.31
N ARG A 79 14.83 0.85 -8.57
CA ARG A 79 15.28 1.15 -9.94
C ARG A 79 15.52 -0.12 -10.77
N SER A 80 16.04 -1.18 -10.16
CA SER A 80 16.26 -2.46 -10.87
C SER A 80 14.94 -3.09 -11.31
N VAL A 81 13.88 -2.98 -10.49
CA VAL A 81 12.53 -3.42 -10.91
C VAL A 81 12.03 -2.56 -12.07
N ALA A 82 12.18 -1.24 -12.01
CA ALA A 82 11.80 -0.35 -13.12
C ALA A 82 12.53 -0.72 -14.42
N LEU A 83 13.83 -1.00 -14.35
CA LEU A 83 14.62 -1.47 -15.51
C LEU A 83 14.15 -2.83 -16.02
N ALA A 84 13.84 -3.78 -15.14
CA ALA A 84 13.43 -5.13 -15.52
C ALA A 84 12.03 -5.14 -16.15
N THR A 85 11.10 -4.36 -15.61
CA THR A 85 9.73 -4.25 -16.12
C THR A 85 9.64 -3.35 -17.36
N GLY A 86 10.51 -2.34 -17.45
CA GLY A 86 10.39 -1.24 -18.42
C GLY A 86 9.26 -0.26 -18.07
N GLU A 87 8.70 -0.35 -16.87
CA GLU A 87 7.50 0.38 -16.43
C GLU A 87 7.76 1.20 -15.15
N PRO A 88 6.95 2.24 -14.89
CA PRO A 88 7.05 3.03 -13.66
C PRO A 88 6.82 2.20 -12.39
N VAL A 89 7.52 2.57 -11.32
CA VAL A 89 7.43 1.93 -10.01
C VAL A 89 7.02 2.94 -8.95
N ILE A 90 6.14 2.57 -8.03
CA ILE A 90 5.95 3.28 -6.76
C ILE A 90 6.66 2.49 -5.66
N ALA A 91 7.75 3.03 -5.14
CA ALA A 91 8.52 2.41 -4.06
C ALA A 91 8.04 2.94 -2.71
N GLY A 92 7.07 2.24 -2.10
CA GLY A 92 6.53 2.59 -0.79
C GLY A 92 7.35 2.00 0.35
N PHE A 93 7.58 2.81 1.39
CA PHE A 93 8.36 2.46 2.56
C PHE A 93 7.56 2.69 3.85
N GLY A 94 7.83 1.85 4.87
CA GLY A 94 7.26 2.01 6.20
C GLY A 94 8.25 1.62 7.29
N PRO A 95 8.16 2.21 8.50
CA PRO A 95 9.07 1.87 9.59
C PRO A 95 8.84 0.46 10.15
N GLY A 96 7.73 -0.18 9.83
CA GLY A 96 7.30 -1.43 10.44
C GLY A 96 6.76 -1.25 11.87
N ALA A 97 6.15 -2.29 12.42
CA ALA A 97 5.67 -2.32 13.79
C ALA A 97 6.85 -2.33 14.78
N LYS A 98 6.67 -1.79 15.99
CA LYS A 98 7.73 -1.74 17.02
C LYS A 98 8.31 -3.12 17.32
N ALA A 99 7.46 -4.13 17.53
CA ALA A 99 7.92 -5.50 17.78
C ALA A 99 8.77 -6.07 16.62
N PHE A 100 8.44 -5.72 15.38
CA PHE A 100 9.26 -6.10 14.23
C PHE A 100 10.62 -5.39 14.25
N GLN A 101 10.65 -4.10 14.58
CA GLN A 101 11.89 -3.34 14.71
C GLN A 101 12.78 -3.93 15.83
N GLU A 102 12.22 -4.25 16.98
CA GLU A 102 12.91 -4.90 18.10
C GLU A 102 13.56 -6.22 17.66
N ASN A 103 12.81 -7.07 16.94
CA ASN A 103 13.32 -8.35 16.47
C ASN A 103 14.44 -8.23 15.43
N ILE A 104 14.40 -7.23 14.56
CA ILE A 104 15.37 -7.09 13.46
C ILE A 104 16.55 -6.19 13.84
N LEU A 105 16.33 -5.15 14.64
CA LEU A 105 17.33 -4.14 14.96
C LEU A 105 17.84 -4.26 16.41
N GLY A 106 17.20 -5.10 17.24
CA GLY A 106 17.50 -5.21 18.67
C GLY A 106 16.81 -4.14 19.54
N ALA A 107 16.27 -3.07 18.93
CA ALA A 107 15.50 -2.03 19.60
C ALA A 107 14.58 -1.30 18.60
N PRO A 108 13.44 -0.74 19.03
CA PRO A 108 12.60 0.05 18.17
C PRO A 108 13.24 1.43 17.89
N TYR A 109 12.84 2.06 16.79
CA TYR A 109 13.28 3.42 16.50
C TYR A 109 12.81 4.39 17.61
N GLU A 110 13.74 5.10 18.23
CA GLU A 110 13.41 6.15 19.21
C GLU A 110 12.66 7.32 18.58
N LYS A 111 13.05 7.69 17.36
CA LYS A 111 12.50 8.82 16.60
C LYS A 111 12.02 8.37 15.20
N PRO A 112 10.91 7.62 15.13
CA PRO A 112 10.49 6.98 13.86
C PRO A 112 10.20 7.98 12.73
N LEU A 113 9.71 9.19 13.04
CA LEU A 113 9.50 10.24 12.03
C LEU A 113 10.84 10.76 11.46
N GLN A 114 11.85 10.91 12.30
CA GLN A 114 13.17 11.36 11.84
C GLN A 114 13.86 10.29 10.99
N VAL A 115 13.76 9.02 11.39
CA VAL A 115 14.26 7.87 10.60
C VAL A 115 13.56 7.83 9.24
N ALA A 116 12.22 7.90 9.22
CA ALA A 116 11.46 7.88 7.97
C ALA A 116 11.82 9.06 7.06
N ARG A 117 11.98 10.28 7.61
CA ARG A 117 12.45 11.45 6.87
C ARG A 117 13.79 11.21 6.20
N GLN A 118 14.78 10.78 6.98
CA GLN A 118 16.13 10.56 6.47
C GLN A 118 16.14 9.46 5.41
N TYR A 119 15.40 8.37 5.64
CA TYR A 119 15.33 7.23 4.72
C TYR A 119 14.71 7.62 3.38
N VAL A 120 13.50 8.21 3.40
CA VAL A 120 12.77 8.59 2.18
C VAL A 120 13.53 9.65 1.40
N THR A 121 14.09 10.66 2.08
CA THR A 121 14.92 11.69 1.45
C THR A 121 16.16 11.10 0.80
N ALA A 122 16.84 10.17 1.47
CA ALA A 122 18.02 9.50 0.91
C ALA A 122 17.65 8.68 -0.34
N VAL A 123 16.58 7.90 -0.29
CA VAL A 123 16.10 7.11 -1.45
C VAL A 123 15.75 8.03 -2.63
N ARG A 124 15.00 9.11 -2.40
CA ARG A 124 14.61 10.04 -3.45
C ARG A 124 15.83 10.66 -4.14
N ARG A 125 16.75 11.23 -3.36
CA ARG A 125 17.96 11.86 -3.88
C ARG A 125 18.87 10.89 -4.63
N LEU A 126 19.01 9.64 -4.16
CA LEU A 126 19.74 8.59 -4.88
C LEU A 126 19.10 8.26 -6.23
N LEU A 127 17.76 8.17 -6.28
CA LEU A 127 17.01 7.93 -7.52
C LEU A 127 17.11 9.11 -8.51
N ASP A 128 17.26 10.34 -8.00
CA ASP A 128 17.51 11.55 -8.79
C ASP A 128 18.96 11.64 -9.29
N GLY A 129 19.82 10.65 -8.94
CA GLY A 129 21.20 10.59 -9.39
C GLY A 129 22.18 11.45 -8.58
N GLU A 130 21.74 11.99 -7.45
CA GLU A 130 22.58 12.80 -6.58
C GLU A 130 23.63 11.99 -5.83
N THR A 131 24.77 12.59 -5.52
CA THR A 131 25.66 12.11 -4.48
C THR A 131 25.06 12.45 -3.13
N VAL A 132 24.59 11.44 -2.41
CA VAL A 132 23.99 11.59 -1.09
C VAL A 132 25.05 11.42 -0.02
N VAL A 133 25.14 12.41 0.87
CA VAL A 133 25.95 12.35 2.09
C VAL A 133 24.99 12.48 3.27
N MET A 134 24.96 11.47 4.11
CA MET A 134 24.24 11.43 5.38
C MET A 134 25.23 11.23 6.51
N ASP A 135 25.19 12.11 7.51
CA ASP A 135 26.00 12.01 8.72
C ASP A 135 25.11 12.24 9.95
N GLY A 136 24.10 11.41 10.08
CA GLY A 136 23.10 11.47 11.16
C GLY A 136 23.22 10.31 12.14
N PRO A 137 22.50 10.39 13.28
CA PRO A 137 22.54 9.36 14.31
C PRO A 137 21.91 8.02 13.85
N HIS A 138 21.00 8.06 12.88
CA HIS A 138 20.28 6.88 12.40
C HIS A 138 20.77 6.39 11.05
N LEU A 139 21.47 7.24 10.30
CA LEU A 139 21.92 6.91 8.95
C LEU A 139 23.22 7.65 8.65
N ARG A 140 24.28 6.89 8.34
CA ARG A 140 25.59 7.46 7.99
C ARG A 140 26.12 6.73 6.75
N PHE A 141 26.22 7.45 5.63
CA PHE A 141 26.85 6.96 4.41
C PHE A 141 27.11 8.08 3.41
N ARG A 142 27.97 7.77 2.45
CA ARG A 142 28.15 8.56 1.23
C ARG A 142 28.01 7.64 0.03
N GLY A 143 27.15 7.97 -0.93
CA GLY A 143 26.90 7.14 -2.09
C GLY A 143 26.15 7.85 -3.21
N GLN A 144 26.25 7.30 -4.41
CA GLN A 144 25.54 7.72 -5.59
C GLN A 144 25.21 6.48 -6.42
N LEU A 145 24.03 6.40 -7.00
CA LEU A 145 23.73 5.32 -7.95
C LEU A 145 24.41 5.61 -9.28
N ALA A 146 24.90 4.57 -9.95
CA ALA A 146 25.46 4.71 -11.30
C ALA A 146 24.40 5.33 -12.25
N PRO A 147 24.77 6.29 -13.09
CA PRO A 147 23.83 6.92 -14.02
C PRO A 147 23.33 5.91 -15.05
N VAL A 148 22.00 5.80 -15.17
CA VAL A 148 21.34 4.97 -16.17
C VAL A 148 19.96 5.54 -16.45
N ALA A 149 19.54 5.55 -17.71
CA ALA A 149 18.17 5.86 -18.06
C ALA A 149 17.26 4.72 -17.59
N ALA A 150 16.28 5.02 -16.73
CA ALA A 150 15.33 4.07 -16.19
C ALA A 150 13.92 4.69 -16.18
N PRO A 151 12.86 3.89 -16.23
CA PRO A 151 11.51 4.39 -15.95
C PRO A 151 11.44 5.04 -14.56
N ARG A 152 10.46 5.95 -14.41
CA ARG A 152 10.28 6.71 -13.18
C ARG A 152 10.03 5.81 -11.97
N VAL A 153 10.67 6.14 -10.86
CA VAL A 153 10.41 5.56 -9.54
C VAL A 153 9.92 6.66 -8.62
N ASP A 154 8.66 6.60 -8.22
CA ASP A 154 8.10 7.47 -7.20
C ASP A 154 8.34 6.88 -5.82
N VAL A 155 8.68 7.73 -4.85
CA VAL A 155 8.97 7.31 -3.47
C VAL A 155 7.74 7.54 -2.59
N GLY A 156 7.18 6.45 -2.07
CA GLY A 156 6.00 6.45 -1.23
C GLY A 156 6.31 6.28 0.26
N LEU A 157 5.42 6.78 1.12
CA LEU A 157 5.46 6.58 2.56
C LEU A 157 4.14 6.01 3.07
N GLY A 158 4.21 4.93 3.84
CA GLY A 158 3.06 4.33 4.54
C GLY A 158 2.57 5.23 5.67
N VAL A 159 1.30 5.55 5.67
CA VAL A 159 0.69 6.53 6.57
C VAL A 159 -0.56 5.96 7.23
N LEU A 160 -0.65 6.11 8.56
CA LEU A 160 -1.86 5.79 9.33
C LEU A 160 -2.29 6.94 10.24
N ARG A 161 -1.38 7.88 10.59
CA ARG A 161 -1.62 8.93 11.59
C ARG A 161 -1.15 10.29 11.10
N PRO A 162 -1.71 11.40 11.65
CA PRO A 162 -1.46 12.74 11.12
C PRO A 162 0.01 13.18 11.16
N ALA A 163 0.80 12.75 12.15
CA ALA A 163 2.22 13.11 12.21
C ALA A 163 3.04 12.52 11.04
N MET A 164 2.75 11.24 10.65
CA MET A 164 3.37 10.61 9.50
C MET A 164 2.79 11.16 8.19
N ALA A 165 1.51 11.57 8.17
CA ALA A 165 0.88 12.22 7.04
C ALA A 165 1.53 13.58 6.73
N ARG A 166 1.79 14.41 7.75
CA ARG A 166 2.57 15.65 7.60
C ARG A 166 3.94 15.38 7.01
N LEU A 167 4.66 14.44 7.59
CA LEU A 167 5.97 14.05 7.07
C LEU A 167 5.91 13.61 5.61
N ALA A 168 4.93 12.79 5.24
CA ALA A 168 4.75 12.37 3.85
C ALA A 168 4.47 13.56 2.93
N GLY A 169 3.64 14.50 3.37
CA GLY A 169 3.42 15.78 2.69
C GLY A 169 4.73 16.53 2.40
N GLU A 170 5.68 16.51 3.34
CA GLU A 170 6.96 17.22 3.20
C GLU A 170 7.93 16.52 2.22
N VAL A 171 8.03 15.18 2.23
CA VAL A 171 9.17 14.46 1.64
C VAL A 171 8.82 13.36 0.63
N ALA A 172 7.56 12.91 0.55
CA ALA A 172 7.18 11.79 -0.32
C ALA A 172 6.54 12.25 -1.63
N ASP A 173 6.63 11.43 -2.67
CA ASP A 173 5.86 11.58 -3.91
C ASP A 173 4.47 10.98 -3.77
N VAL A 174 4.33 9.95 -2.91
CA VAL A 174 3.10 9.18 -2.72
C VAL A 174 2.84 8.91 -1.25
N VAL A 175 1.60 9.12 -0.82
CA VAL A 175 1.05 8.69 0.48
C VAL A 175 0.34 7.37 0.28
N ILE A 176 0.69 6.36 1.08
CA ILE A 176 0.08 5.02 0.98
C ILE A 176 -0.65 4.72 2.29
N THR A 177 -1.94 4.44 2.21
CA THR A 177 -2.76 4.09 3.37
C THR A 177 -3.29 2.66 3.25
N TRP A 178 -3.58 2.03 4.38
CA TRP A 178 -4.10 0.67 4.45
C TRP A 178 -5.22 0.58 5.48
N LEU A 179 -6.36 -0.03 5.11
CA LEU A 179 -7.49 -0.21 6.02
C LEU A 179 -7.95 1.11 6.66
N THR A 180 -7.89 2.20 5.90
CA THR A 180 -8.15 3.56 6.38
C THR A 180 -9.48 4.05 5.83
N PRO A 181 -10.49 4.34 6.66
CA PRO A 181 -11.80 4.78 6.20
C PRO A 181 -11.76 6.08 5.38
N PRO A 182 -12.62 6.26 4.36
CA PRO A 182 -12.64 7.48 3.54
C PRO A 182 -12.92 8.74 4.36
N GLY A 183 -13.79 8.67 5.38
CA GLY A 183 -14.02 9.78 6.29
C GLY A 183 -12.77 10.22 7.05
N TYR A 184 -11.97 9.27 7.55
CA TYR A 184 -10.72 9.58 8.24
C TYR A 184 -9.64 10.13 7.28
N LEU A 185 -9.62 9.65 6.03
CA LEU A 185 -8.77 10.25 4.98
C LEU A 185 -9.12 11.73 4.81
N ARG A 186 -10.40 12.06 4.60
CA ARG A 186 -10.88 13.42 4.39
C ARG A 186 -10.58 14.35 5.57
N ASP A 187 -10.90 13.90 6.78
CA ASP A 187 -10.93 14.79 7.96
C ASP A 187 -9.59 14.88 8.68
N VAL A 188 -8.69 13.91 8.49
CA VAL A 188 -7.44 13.82 9.25
C VAL A 188 -6.19 13.71 8.37
N ILE A 189 -6.17 12.76 7.43
CA ILE A 189 -4.94 12.48 6.67
C ILE A 189 -4.67 13.55 5.62
N LEU A 190 -5.64 13.87 4.77
CA LEU A 190 -5.48 14.84 3.68
C LEU A 190 -5.11 16.25 4.20
N PRO A 191 -5.77 16.79 5.24
CA PRO A 191 -5.35 18.06 5.82
C PRO A 191 -3.92 18.05 6.37
N ALA A 192 -3.51 16.94 7.02
CA ALA A 192 -2.16 16.82 7.53
C ALA A 192 -1.11 16.71 6.42
N VAL A 193 -1.41 16.04 5.31
CA VAL A 193 -0.55 15.99 4.11
C VAL A 193 -0.39 17.37 3.50
N ALA A 194 -1.49 18.12 3.35
CA ALA A 194 -1.48 19.48 2.83
C ALA A 194 -0.62 20.43 3.70
N GLU A 195 -0.81 20.36 5.03
CA GLU A 195 0.01 21.11 6.00
C GLU A 195 1.50 20.80 5.83
N GLY A 196 1.86 19.52 5.66
CA GLY A 196 3.24 19.10 5.44
C GLY A 196 3.83 19.64 4.14
N ALA A 197 3.09 19.57 3.05
CA ALA A 197 3.51 20.08 1.75
C ALA A 197 3.71 21.61 1.78
N GLU A 198 2.79 22.34 2.41
CA GLU A 198 2.89 23.78 2.59
C GLU A 198 4.15 24.17 3.38
N ARG A 199 4.40 23.49 4.51
CA ARG A 199 5.62 23.73 5.33
C ARG A 199 6.92 23.49 4.55
N ALA A 200 6.90 22.55 3.62
CA ALA A 200 8.06 22.27 2.76
C ALA A 200 8.13 23.16 1.52
N GLY A 201 7.19 24.10 1.33
CA GLY A 201 7.13 24.99 0.17
C GLY A 201 6.86 24.24 -1.14
N ARG A 202 6.18 23.09 -1.11
CA ARG A 202 5.88 22.30 -2.31
C ARG A 202 4.73 22.93 -3.09
N THR A 203 4.85 22.91 -4.41
CA THR A 203 3.84 23.42 -5.35
C THR A 203 2.78 22.38 -5.71
N SER A 204 3.01 21.11 -5.38
CA SER A 204 2.08 19.99 -5.62
C SER A 204 2.01 19.08 -4.40
N LEU A 205 0.82 18.56 -4.15
CA LEU A 205 0.62 17.53 -3.15
C LEU A 205 1.13 16.17 -3.63
N PRO A 206 1.58 15.28 -2.74
CA PRO A 206 1.83 13.88 -3.08
C PRO A 206 0.53 13.18 -3.51
N ARG A 207 0.65 12.19 -4.40
CA ARG A 207 -0.48 11.34 -4.77
C ARG A 207 -0.95 10.53 -3.56
N ILE A 208 -2.26 10.31 -3.45
CA ILE A 208 -2.89 9.53 -2.39
C ILE A 208 -3.29 8.16 -2.92
N VAL A 209 -2.71 7.12 -2.36
CA VAL A 209 -2.99 5.72 -2.68
C VAL A 209 -3.66 5.05 -1.48
N ALA A 210 -4.86 4.50 -1.67
CA ALA A 210 -5.59 3.77 -0.64
C ALA A 210 -5.60 2.27 -0.94
N MET A 211 -5.03 1.46 -0.04
CA MET A 211 -5.16 -0.01 -0.06
C MET A 211 -6.47 -0.38 0.59
N VAL A 212 -7.47 -0.75 -0.21
CA VAL A 212 -8.84 -1.03 0.26
C VAL A 212 -9.11 -2.53 0.24
N PRO A 213 -9.21 -3.19 1.41
CA PRO A 213 -9.70 -4.56 1.49
C PRO A 213 -11.10 -4.66 0.91
N THR A 214 -11.30 -5.66 0.05
CA THR A 214 -12.49 -5.72 -0.80
C THR A 214 -12.92 -7.18 -0.99
N GLY A 215 -14.22 -7.45 -1.07
CA GLY A 215 -14.76 -8.75 -1.44
C GLY A 215 -16.24 -8.67 -1.76
N LEU A 216 -16.67 -9.43 -2.77
CA LEU A 216 -18.08 -9.57 -3.12
C LEU A 216 -18.75 -10.64 -2.27
N GLU A 217 -19.97 -10.39 -1.86
CA GLU A 217 -20.90 -11.38 -1.34
C GLU A 217 -21.65 -12.00 -2.52
N LYS A 218 -21.65 -13.32 -2.63
CA LYS A 218 -22.26 -14.07 -3.74
C LYS A 218 -23.12 -15.22 -3.24
N ALA A 219 -24.31 -15.37 -3.80
CA ALA A 219 -25.28 -16.38 -3.37
C ALA A 219 -24.76 -17.82 -3.38
N GLU A 220 -23.79 -18.12 -4.23
CA GLU A 220 -23.17 -19.46 -4.35
C GLU A 220 -21.99 -19.70 -3.40
N ARG A 221 -21.61 -18.69 -2.57
CA ARG A 221 -20.54 -18.79 -1.58
C ARG A 221 -21.10 -18.72 -0.16
N GLU A 222 -20.71 -19.66 0.70
CA GLU A 222 -21.00 -19.59 2.14
C GLU A 222 -19.83 -18.93 2.88
N GLY A 223 -20.15 -17.95 3.75
CA GLY A 223 -19.18 -17.33 4.63
C GLY A 223 -18.35 -16.26 3.97
N ASP A 224 -18.92 -15.56 3.01
CA ASP A 224 -18.36 -14.38 2.39
C ASP A 224 -19.02 -13.07 2.89
N GLU A 225 -19.68 -13.13 4.04
CA GLU A 225 -20.20 -11.94 4.71
C GLU A 225 -19.05 -10.94 4.96
N PRO A 226 -19.28 -9.62 4.77
CA PRO A 226 -18.25 -8.60 4.82
C PRO A 226 -17.38 -8.63 6.09
N GLU A 227 -17.98 -8.83 7.27
CA GLU A 227 -17.26 -8.88 8.54
C GLU A 227 -16.33 -10.11 8.63
N ARG A 228 -16.78 -11.26 8.13
CA ARG A 228 -15.97 -12.48 8.08
C ARG A 228 -14.80 -12.32 7.10
N LEU A 229 -15.04 -11.73 5.95
CA LEU A 229 -13.99 -11.38 5.01
C LEU A 229 -13.01 -10.38 5.62
N ALA A 230 -13.50 -9.36 6.34
CA ALA A 230 -12.65 -8.38 7.01
C ALA A 230 -11.69 -9.07 8.00
N VAL A 231 -12.20 -10.00 8.83
CA VAL A 231 -11.37 -10.79 9.75
C VAL A 231 -10.39 -11.68 9.00
N ALA A 232 -10.84 -12.44 8.00
CA ALA A 232 -9.99 -13.38 7.26
C ALA A 232 -8.79 -12.68 6.57
N GLY A 233 -9.00 -11.47 6.02
CA GLY A 233 -7.97 -10.71 5.32
C GLY A 233 -7.09 -9.84 6.21
N ASN A 234 -7.62 -9.34 7.33
CA ASN A 234 -7.00 -8.23 8.06
C ASN A 234 -6.85 -8.45 9.57
N ALA A 235 -7.07 -9.66 10.11
CA ALA A 235 -7.00 -9.92 11.55
C ALA A 235 -5.71 -9.39 12.20
N ALA A 236 -4.55 -9.60 11.56
CA ALA A 236 -3.27 -9.13 12.08
C ALA A 236 -3.18 -7.58 12.13
N HIS A 237 -3.79 -6.88 11.17
CA HIS A 237 -3.86 -5.42 11.16
C HIS A 237 -4.85 -4.92 12.22
N MET A 238 -6.05 -5.48 12.26
CA MET A 238 -7.10 -5.11 13.22
C MET A 238 -6.72 -5.40 14.68
N GLY A 239 -5.80 -6.34 14.94
CA GLY A 239 -5.26 -6.61 16.28
C GLY A 239 -4.01 -5.79 16.63
N ALA A 240 -3.41 -5.07 15.69
CA ALA A 240 -2.16 -4.35 15.93
C ALA A 240 -2.41 -2.97 16.58
N PRO A 241 -1.67 -2.60 17.65
CA PRO A 241 -1.94 -1.39 18.44
C PRO A 241 -2.00 -0.09 17.61
N HIS A 242 -1.16 0.03 16.59
CA HIS A 242 -1.11 1.23 15.74
C HIS A 242 -2.30 1.32 14.77
N TYR A 243 -2.89 0.20 14.37
CA TYR A 243 -4.14 0.16 13.61
C TYR A 243 -5.35 0.41 14.51
N LEU A 244 -5.39 -0.20 15.71
CA LEU A 244 -6.45 0.06 16.68
C LEU A 244 -6.52 1.55 17.05
N ASP A 245 -5.37 2.22 17.28
CA ASP A 245 -5.35 3.66 17.52
C ASP A 245 -5.91 4.46 16.32
N MET A 246 -5.57 4.10 15.09
CA MET A 246 -6.10 4.77 13.90
C MET A 246 -7.59 4.49 13.72
N LEU A 247 -8.02 3.24 13.85
CA LEU A 247 -9.44 2.85 13.71
C LEU A 247 -10.30 3.51 14.78
N GLY A 248 -9.83 3.56 16.04
CA GLY A 248 -10.54 4.28 17.11
C GLY A 248 -10.70 5.77 16.82
N ARG A 249 -9.66 6.44 16.26
CA ARG A 249 -9.76 7.83 15.80
C ARG A 249 -10.71 8.00 14.61
N ALA A 250 -10.88 6.95 13.82
CA ALA A 250 -11.82 6.92 12.70
C ALA A 250 -13.26 6.57 13.10
N GLY A 251 -13.53 6.41 14.40
CA GLY A 251 -14.86 6.14 14.94
C GLY A 251 -15.23 4.66 15.08
N VAL A 252 -14.29 3.73 14.86
CA VAL A 252 -14.51 2.29 15.10
C VAL A 252 -14.44 2.02 16.59
N ASP A 253 -15.42 1.25 17.13
CA ASP A 253 -15.35 0.79 18.51
C ASP A 253 -14.27 -0.29 18.66
N VAL A 254 -13.17 0.08 19.27
CA VAL A 254 -12.03 -0.80 19.57
C VAL A 254 -11.97 -1.19 21.06
N GLY A 255 -12.92 -0.71 21.88
CA GLY A 255 -12.89 -0.85 23.33
C GLY A 255 -13.32 -2.23 23.83
N SER A 256 -14.09 -2.98 23.05
CA SER A 256 -14.56 -4.33 23.42
C SER A 256 -13.44 -5.38 23.47
N GLY A 257 -12.33 -5.15 22.76
CA GLY A 257 -11.25 -6.14 22.60
C GLY A 257 -11.62 -7.34 21.71
N ARG A 258 -12.83 -7.37 21.15
CA ARG A 258 -13.31 -8.45 20.26
C ARG A 258 -13.07 -8.08 18.81
N ILE A 259 -12.44 -8.97 18.06
CA ILE A 259 -12.12 -8.72 16.66
C ILE A 259 -13.36 -8.58 15.77
N GLU A 260 -14.45 -9.24 16.13
CA GLU A 260 -15.74 -9.18 15.40
C GLU A 260 -16.36 -7.78 15.49
N ASP A 261 -16.24 -7.09 16.63
CA ASP A 261 -16.75 -5.73 16.79
C ASP A 261 -15.89 -4.73 15.99
N VAL A 262 -14.56 -4.91 15.99
CA VAL A 262 -13.67 -4.13 15.14
C VAL A 262 -13.98 -4.38 13.66
N ALA A 263 -14.22 -5.63 13.25
CA ALA A 263 -14.57 -5.97 11.87
C ALA A 263 -15.86 -5.30 11.42
N ARG A 264 -16.89 -5.32 12.27
CA ARG A 264 -18.14 -4.59 11.99
C ARG A 264 -17.90 -3.10 11.78
N GLY A 265 -17.17 -2.45 12.67
CA GLY A 265 -16.82 -1.03 12.53
C GLY A 265 -15.99 -0.73 11.30
N VAL A 266 -15.10 -1.63 10.90
CA VAL A 266 -14.30 -1.52 9.66
C VAL A 266 -15.20 -1.58 8.41
N VAL A 267 -16.22 -2.44 8.41
CA VAL A 267 -17.23 -2.50 7.33
C VAL A 267 -18.12 -1.24 7.36
N GLU A 268 -18.68 -0.89 8.51
CA GLU A 268 -19.58 0.27 8.66
C GLU A 268 -18.92 1.60 8.29
N THR A 269 -17.64 1.78 8.58
CA THR A 269 -16.87 2.99 8.23
C THR A 269 -16.37 2.99 6.80
N GLY A 270 -16.57 1.91 6.04
CA GLY A 270 -16.11 1.75 4.66
C GLY A 270 -14.61 1.50 4.51
N ALA A 271 -13.89 1.15 5.59
CA ALA A 271 -12.48 0.75 5.51
C ALA A 271 -12.32 -0.65 4.86
N PHE A 272 -13.39 -1.46 4.86
CA PHE A 272 -13.55 -2.67 4.07
C PHE A 272 -14.71 -2.47 3.09
N ALA A 273 -14.47 -2.61 1.79
CA ALA A 273 -15.49 -2.54 0.76
C ALA A 273 -16.08 -3.94 0.52
N GLY A 274 -17.17 -4.28 1.22
CA GLY A 274 -17.82 -5.59 1.15
C GLY A 274 -19.31 -5.50 0.88
N GLY A 275 -19.90 -6.63 0.46
CA GLY A 275 -21.31 -6.79 0.15
C GLY A 275 -21.55 -7.17 -1.31
N ASP A 276 -22.76 -6.93 -1.81
CA ASP A 276 -23.05 -7.10 -3.24
C ASP A 276 -22.27 -6.08 -4.10
N LEU A 277 -22.24 -6.29 -5.41
CA LEU A 277 -21.50 -5.42 -6.33
C LEU A 277 -21.88 -3.94 -6.23
N PRO A 278 -23.16 -3.55 -6.18
CA PRO A 278 -23.57 -2.15 -5.96
C PRO A 278 -23.03 -1.55 -4.65
N GLN A 279 -23.02 -2.31 -3.56
CA GLN A 279 -22.52 -1.88 -2.25
C GLN A 279 -21.00 -1.67 -2.28
N VAL A 280 -20.26 -2.60 -2.88
CA VAL A 280 -18.81 -2.49 -3.06
C VAL A 280 -18.46 -1.28 -3.93
N VAL A 281 -19.13 -1.09 -5.07
CA VAL A 281 -18.91 0.07 -5.94
C VAL A 281 -19.20 1.37 -5.21
N LYS A 282 -20.29 1.44 -4.42
CA LYS A 282 -20.60 2.62 -3.59
C LYS A 282 -19.51 2.90 -2.56
N ALA A 283 -19.01 1.88 -1.86
CA ALA A 283 -17.93 2.03 -0.89
C ALA A 283 -16.63 2.54 -1.54
N LEU A 284 -16.26 2.04 -2.72
CA LEU A 284 -15.08 2.48 -3.46
C LEU A 284 -15.23 3.93 -3.95
N ARG A 285 -16.42 4.33 -4.40
CA ARG A 285 -16.69 5.73 -4.80
C ARG A 285 -16.53 6.73 -3.66
N ALA A 286 -16.78 6.34 -2.42
CA ALA A 286 -16.50 7.20 -1.28
C ALA A 286 -15.01 7.60 -1.17
N TYR A 287 -14.10 6.75 -1.62
CA TYR A 287 -12.67 7.11 -1.72
C TYR A 287 -12.40 8.07 -2.89
N GLU A 288 -13.07 7.91 -4.03
CA GLU A 288 -12.96 8.88 -5.15
C GLU A 288 -13.42 10.27 -4.70
N GLU A 289 -14.58 10.35 -4.01
CA GLU A 289 -15.20 11.59 -3.55
C GLU A 289 -14.31 12.38 -2.57
N VAL A 290 -13.48 11.70 -1.78
CA VAL A 290 -12.54 12.37 -0.86
C VAL A 290 -11.20 12.71 -1.52
N GLY A 291 -11.00 12.40 -2.80
CA GLY A 291 -9.82 12.80 -3.56
C GLY A 291 -8.65 11.80 -3.50
N VAL A 292 -8.93 10.51 -3.36
CA VAL A 292 -7.91 9.46 -3.54
C VAL A 292 -7.56 9.35 -5.02
N ASP A 293 -6.27 9.37 -5.34
CA ASP A 293 -5.77 9.30 -6.71
C ASP A 293 -5.70 7.87 -7.25
N GLU A 294 -5.45 6.88 -6.38
CA GLU A 294 -5.35 5.47 -6.77
C GLU A 294 -5.95 4.58 -5.67
N ILE A 295 -6.93 3.75 -6.03
CA ILE A 295 -7.54 2.76 -5.16
C ILE A 295 -6.97 1.39 -5.52
N VAL A 296 -6.37 0.73 -4.53
CA VAL A 296 -5.78 -0.61 -4.70
C VAL A 296 -6.72 -1.65 -4.11
N LEU A 297 -7.35 -2.42 -4.98
CA LEU A 297 -8.27 -3.49 -4.60
C LEU A 297 -7.53 -4.65 -3.96
N ASN A 298 -7.91 -5.00 -2.73
CA ASN A 298 -7.27 -6.05 -1.95
C ASN A 298 -8.26 -7.18 -1.62
N THR A 299 -8.26 -8.22 -2.43
CA THR A 299 -9.09 -9.43 -2.25
C THR A 299 -8.39 -10.55 -1.49
N THR A 300 -7.45 -10.23 -0.58
CA THR A 300 -6.72 -11.23 0.23
C THR A 300 -7.65 -12.17 1.00
N ALA A 301 -8.76 -11.66 1.53
CA ALA A 301 -9.76 -12.47 2.23
C ALA A 301 -10.40 -13.51 1.32
N VAL A 302 -10.88 -13.08 0.16
CA VAL A 302 -11.48 -13.95 -0.85
C VAL A 302 -10.49 -15.02 -1.31
N HIS A 303 -9.24 -14.61 -1.57
CA HIS A 303 -8.18 -15.55 -1.95
C HIS A 303 -7.91 -16.61 -0.86
N LYS A 304 -7.89 -16.20 0.42
CA LYS A 304 -7.65 -17.12 1.54
C LYS A 304 -8.77 -18.13 1.74
N LEU A 305 -10.02 -17.70 1.61
CA LEU A 305 -11.18 -18.55 1.88
C LEU A 305 -11.63 -19.36 0.67
N PHE A 306 -11.54 -18.79 -0.53
CA PHE A 306 -12.13 -19.34 -1.74
C PHE A 306 -11.12 -19.58 -2.88
N GLY A 307 -9.88 -19.16 -2.72
CA GLY A 307 -8.79 -19.41 -3.68
C GLY A 307 -8.65 -18.35 -4.77
N ALA A 308 -7.65 -18.57 -5.63
CA ALA A 308 -7.23 -17.60 -6.65
C ALA A 308 -8.32 -17.34 -7.70
N ARG A 309 -9.07 -18.35 -8.09
CA ARG A 309 -10.13 -18.24 -9.11
C ARG A 309 -11.21 -17.25 -8.69
N GLU A 310 -11.71 -17.39 -7.46
CA GLU A 310 -12.76 -16.52 -6.92
C GLU A 310 -12.25 -15.09 -6.74
N SER A 311 -11.01 -14.93 -6.22
CA SER A 311 -10.36 -13.63 -6.09
C SER A 311 -10.21 -12.92 -7.45
N LEU A 312 -9.82 -13.62 -8.51
CA LEU A 312 -9.73 -13.07 -9.87
C LEU A 312 -11.10 -12.72 -10.44
N ALA A 313 -12.12 -13.53 -10.15
CA ALA A 313 -13.49 -13.28 -10.59
C ALA A 313 -14.03 -11.98 -9.94
N ASP A 314 -13.88 -11.83 -8.61
CA ASP A 314 -14.28 -10.61 -7.89
C ASP A 314 -13.56 -9.38 -8.44
N LEU A 315 -12.21 -9.44 -8.58
CA LEU A 315 -11.42 -8.34 -9.13
C LEU A 315 -11.89 -7.93 -10.53
N SER A 316 -12.13 -8.92 -11.40
CA SER A 316 -12.57 -8.68 -12.78
C SER A 316 -13.95 -8.03 -12.84
N GLU A 317 -14.85 -8.43 -11.96
CA GLU A 317 -16.22 -7.91 -11.88
C GLU A 317 -16.23 -6.47 -11.34
N ILE A 318 -15.49 -6.23 -10.25
CA ILE A 318 -15.35 -4.90 -9.64
C ILE A 318 -14.69 -3.93 -10.64
N LEU A 319 -13.55 -4.30 -11.24
CA LEU A 319 -12.83 -3.44 -12.20
C LEU A 319 -13.75 -3.02 -13.35
N ARG A 320 -14.46 -3.95 -13.98
CA ARG A 320 -15.41 -3.62 -15.06
C ARG A 320 -16.47 -2.61 -14.63
N SER A 321 -16.93 -2.68 -13.37
CA SER A 321 -17.99 -1.80 -12.86
C SER A 321 -17.50 -0.41 -12.48
N VAL A 322 -16.27 -0.28 -11.96
CA VAL A 322 -15.72 1.02 -11.53
C VAL A 322 -15.05 1.79 -12.68
N THR A 323 -14.57 1.09 -13.72
CA THR A 323 -13.91 1.72 -14.88
C THR A 323 -14.83 1.92 -16.08
N ALA A 324 -16.08 1.43 -16.03
CA ALA A 324 -17.07 1.68 -17.07
C ALA A 324 -17.32 3.19 -17.25
N PRO A 325 -17.44 3.69 -18.49
CA PRO A 325 -17.84 5.08 -18.75
C PRO A 325 -19.17 5.38 -18.03
N ARG A 326 -19.24 6.54 -17.38
CA ARG A 326 -20.47 7.04 -16.72
C ARG A 326 -21.46 7.54 -17.74
#